data_39357861b194f712741c74bd77bda727
#
_entry.id   39357861b194f712741c74bd77bda727
#
_cell.length_a   1.000
_cell.length_b   1.000
_cell.length_c   1.000
_cell.angle_alpha   90.00
_cell.angle_beta   90.00
_cell.angle_gamma   90.00
#
_symmetry.space_group_name_H-M   'P 1'
#
loop_
_entity.id
_entity.type
_entity.pdbx_description
1 polymer ?
#
loop_
_entity_poly.entity_id
_entity_poly.type
_entity_poly.pdbx_seq_one_letter_code
_entity_poly.pdbx_strand_id
1 'polypeptide(L)'
;MTIQVGEKLPQAQFRVMTEEGPQVKTTDDIFKGKKVALFAVPGAYTGTCHKMHLPSIFLNAYAIKDKGVDTIAIVSVNDAFVMNAWKRDTDQRDEAVFLADGNADFTKAIGMELDASGHGLGIRSKRYSMLVEDGVVKKLNLEAMPGKVEVSGGDTLLGQI
;
A
#
# COMPACT_ATOMS: atom_id res chain seq x y z
N MET A 1 17.97 5.04 2.30
CA MET A 1 17.99 4.86 0.84
C MET A 1 16.68 4.25 0.39
N THR A 2 16.19 4.70 -0.74
CA THR A 2 14.94 4.17 -1.31
C THR A 2 15.16 2.74 -1.84
N ILE A 3 14.25 1.84 -1.49
CA ILE A 3 14.31 0.46 -1.97
C ILE A 3 14.21 0.40 -3.51
N GLN A 4 14.85 -0.61 -4.09
CA GLN A 4 14.94 -0.79 -5.54
C GLN A 4 14.42 -2.16 -5.95
N VAL A 5 14.05 -2.30 -7.24
CA VAL A 5 13.71 -3.59 -7.83
C VAL A 5 14.87 -4.58 -7.62
N GLY A 6 14.53 -5.80 -7.22
CA GLY A 6 15.48 -6.85 -6.89
C GLY A 6 15.85 -6.93 -5.42
N GLU A 7 15.55 -5.90 -4.63
CA GLU A 7 15.83 -5.91 -3.21
C GLU A 7 14.71 -6.60 -2.43
N LYS A 8 15.09 -7.18 -1.30
CA LYS A 8 14.16 -7.81 -0.37
C LYS A 8 13.58 -6.76 0.58
N LEU A 9 12.27 -6.88 0.87
CA LEU A 9 11.63 -6.00 1.83
C LEU A 9 12.24 -6.21 3.23
N PRO A 10 12.46 -5.14 3.99
CA PRO A 10 12.95 -5.25 5.36
C PRO A 10 11.88 -5.83 6.28
N GLN A 11 12.31 -6.38 7.41
CA GLN A 11 11.38 -6.83 8.44
C GLN A 11 10.76 -5.62 9.12
N ALA A 12 9.44 -5.58 9.14
CA ALA A 12 8.67 -4.51 9.77
C ALA A 12 7.34 -5.08 10.28
N GLN A 13 6.61 -4.27 11.01
CA GLN A 13 5.32 -4.66 11.55
C GLN A 13 4.25 -3.70 11.05
N PHE A 14 3.11 -4.28 10.69
CA PHE A 14 1.88 -3.55 10.36
C PHE A 14 0.81 -3.90 11.39
N ARG A 15 -0.26 -3.13 11.40
CA ARG A 15 -1.48 -3.50 12.09
C ARG A 15 -2.58 -3.75 11.07
N VAL A 16 -3.38 -4.78 11.29
CA VAL A 16 -4.54 -5.10 10.48
C VAL A 16 -5.72 -5.30 11.42
N MET A 17 -6.85 -4.68 11.13
CA MET A 17 -8.04 -4.83 11.95
C MET A 17 -8.65 -6.21 11.71
N THR A 18 -8.99 -6.89 12.80
CA THR A 18 -9.72 -8.15 12.79
C THR A 18 -10.96 -8.03 13.68
N GLU A 19 -11.81 -9.05 13.70
CA GLU A 19 -12.97 -9.10 14.61
C GLU A 19 -12.57 -8.99 16.08
N GLU A 20 -11.34 -9.40 16.41
CA GLU A 20 -10.80 -9.35 17.77
C GLU A 20 -10.01 -8.06 18.04
N GLY A 21 -10.05 -7.09 17.11
CA GLY A 21 -9.32 -5.84 17.20
C GLY A 21 -8.05 -5.84 16.33
N PRO A 22 -7.19 -4.81 16.49
CA PRO A 22 -5.97 -4.72 15.70
C PRO A 22 -5.01 -5.86 16.02
N GLN A 23 -4.48 -6.50 14.98
CA GLN A 23 -3.49 -7.57 15.08
C GLN A 23 -2.19 -7.15 14.44
N VAL A 24 -1.07 -7.57 15.02
CA VAL A 24 0.25 -7.37 14.43
C VAL A 24 0.45 -8.35 13.28
N LYS A 25 0.84 -7.82 12.12
CA LYS A 25 1.27 -8.62 10.97
C LYS A 25 2.68 -8.20 10.59
N THR A 26 3.57 -9.16 10.47
CA THR A 26 4.95 -8.88 10.05
C THR A 26 5.07 -8.84 8.53
N THR A 27 6.22 -8.37 8.03
CA THR A 27 6.52 -8.45 6.60
C THR A 27 6.35 -9.87 6.09
N ASP A 28 6.87 -10.87 6.81
CA ASP A 28 6.73 -12.27 6.41
C ASP A 28 5.26 -12.74 6.36
N ASP A 29 4.45 -12.31 7.32
CA ASP A 29 3.03 -12.69 7.35
C ASP A 29 2.28 -12.25 6.10
N ILE A 30 2.65 -11.11 5.55
CA ILE A 30 1.98 -10.51 4.38
C ILE A 30 2.59 -11.01 3.06
N PHE A 31 3.92 -11.10 3.00
CA PHE A 31 4.63 -11.21 1.72
C PHE A 31 5.29 -12.57 1.46
N LYS A 32 5.65 -13.32 2.51
CA LYS A 32 6.41 -14.57 2.32
C LYS A 32 5.60 -15.62 1.56
N GLY A 33 6.21 -16.13 0.48
CA GLY A 33 5.60 -17.16 -0.34
C GLY A 33 4.41 -16.68 -1.16
N LYS A 34 4.19 -15.36 -1.25
CA LYS A 34 3.02 -14.79 -1.94
C LYS A 34 3.44 -13.76 -2.97
N LYS A 35 2.58 -13.60 -3.98
CA LYS A 35 2.68 -12.54 -4.97
C LYS A 35 1.71 -11.44 -4.57
N VAL A 36 2.24 -10.29 -4.20
CA VAL A 36 1.46 -9.18 -3.62
C VAL A 36 1.57 -7.94 -4.49
N ALA A 37 0.42 -7.36 -4.83
CA ALA A 37 0.36 -6.02 -5.41
C ALA A 37 0.17 -5.04 -4.26
N LEU A 38 1.21 -4.25 -3.96
CA LEU A 38 1.23 -3.28 -2.87
C LEU A 38 1.06 -1.87 -3.41
N PHE A 39 0.09 -1.16 -2.86
CA PHE A 39 -0.16 0.25 -3.18
C PHE A 39 -0.01 1.09 -1.93
N ALA A 40 0.83 2.12 -1.99
CA ALA A 40 1.04 3.04 -0.88
C ALA A 40 0.48 4.42 -1.20
N VAL A 41 -0.14 5.02 -0.21
CA VAL A 41 -0.78 6.33 -0.32
C VAL A 41 -0.35 7.23 0.83
N PRO A 42 -0.31 8.57 0.62
CA PRO A 42 0.00 9.51 1.70
C PRO A 42 -0.98 9.51 2.87
N GLY A 43 -2.24 9.16 2.65
CA GLY A 43 -3.18 9.10 3.76
C GLY A 43 -4.57 8.64 3.38
N ALA A 44 -5.19 7.90 4.29
CA ALA A 44 -6.59 7.51 4.19
C ALA A 44 -7.48 8.76 4.14
N TYR A 45 -8.52 8.71 3.32
CA TYR A 45 -9.50 9.79 3.13
C TYR A 45 -8.93 11.09 2.56
N THR A 46 -7.64 11.17 2.27
CA THR A 46 -7.07 12.38 1.69
C THR A 46 -7.37 12.43 0.18
N GLY A 47 -7.48 13.63 -0.36
CA GLY A 47 -7.93 13.95 -1.73
C GLY A 47 -7.68 12.90 -2.81
N THR A 48 -6.49 12.89 -3.39
CA THR A 48 -6.12 11.98 -4.49
C THR A 48 -6.18 10.51 -4.10
N CYS A 49 -5.82 10.18 -2.86
CA CYS A 49 -5.82 8.79 -2.38
C CYS A 49 -7.23 8.20 -2.40
N HIS A 50 -8.20 8.96 -1.92
CA HIS A 50 -9.58 8.51 -1.82
C HIS A 50 -10.31 8.59 -3.16
N LYS A 51 -10.11 9.68 -3.91
CA LYS A 51 -10.90 9.98 -5.11
C LYS A 51 -10.36 9.34 -6.39
N MET A 52 -9.07 9.08 -6.45
CA MET A 52 -8.41 8.62 -7.69
C MET A 52 -7.63 7.32 -7.53
N HIS A 53 -6.78 7.20 -6.52
CA HIS A 53 -5.90 6.04 -6.40
C HIS A 53 -6.67 4.76 -6.06
N LEU A 54 -7.48 4.80 -5.00
CA LEU A 54 -8.28 3.64 -4.63
C LEU A 54 -9.23 3.19 -5.74
N PRO A 55 -9.99 4.08 -6.39
CA PRO A 55 -10.83 3.65 -7.50
C PRO A 55 -10.06 2.96 -8.62
N SER A 56 -8.85 3.43 -8.96
CA SER A 56 -8.04 2.79 -10.00
C SER A 56 -7.63 1.37 -9.60
N ILE A 57 -7.37 1.15 -8.30
CA ILE A 57 -7.01 -0.17 -7.77
C ILE A 57 -8.21 -1.11 -7.85
N PHE A 58 -9.36 -0.70 -7.32
CA PHE A 58 -10.54 -1.58 -7.24
C PHE A 58 -11.16 -1.85 -8.60
N LEU A 59 -11.09 -0.90 -9.52
CA LEU A 59 -11.55 -1.11 -10.88
C LEU A 59 -10.75 -2.20 -11.58
N ASN A 60 -9.49 -2.38 -11.22
CA ASN A 60 -8.58 -3.36 -11.81
C ASN A 60 -8.31 -4.58 -10.91
N ALA A 61 -8.94 -4.66 -9.74
CA ALA A 61 -8.61 -5.68 -8.73
C ALA A 61 -8.81 -7.10 -9.24
N TYR A 62 -9.92 -7.39 -9.88
CA TYR A 62 -10.17 -8.72 -10.43
C TYR A 62 -9.11 -9.10 -11.47
N ALA A 63 -8.83 -8.20 -12.40
CA ALA A 63 -7.85 -8.46 -13.45
C ALA A 63 -6.44 -8.65 -12.88
N ILE A 64 -6.06 -7.89 -11.84
CA ILE A 64 -4.78 -8.05 -11.16
C ILE A 64 -4.69 -9.45 -10.54
N LYS A 65 -5.71 -9.87 -9.81
CA LYS A 65 -5.74 -11.21 -9.18
C LYS A 65 -5.75 -12.33 -10.23
N ASP A 66 -6.42 -12.12 -11.35
CA ASP A 66 -6.47 -13.08 -12.45
C ASP A 66 -5.09 -13.33 -13.08
N LYS A 67 -4.17 -12.41 -12.93
CA LYS A 67 -2.77 -12.55 -13.36
C LYS A 67 -1.91 -13.34 -12.38
N GLY A 68 -2.49 -13.92 -11.32
CA GLY A 68 -1.77 -14.74 -10.35
C GLY A 68 -1.33 -13.99 -9.10
N VAL A 69 -1.81 -12.77 -8.88
CA VAL A 69 -1.56 -12.02 -7.64
C VAL A 69 -2.42 -12.60 -6.53
N ASP A 70 -1.79 -13.02 -5.44
CA ASP A 70 -2.48 -13.62 -4.30
C ASP A 70 -3.19 -12.58 -3.44
N THR A 71 -2.56 -11.42 -3.26
CA THR A 71 -3.05 -10.38 -2.34
C THR A 71 -2.86 -9.00 -2.96
N ILE A 72 -3.89 -8.18 -2.85
CA ILE A 72 -3.78 -6.73 -3.06
C ILE A 72 -3.70 -6.10 -1.67
N ALA A 73 -2.68 -5.30 -1.42
CA ALA A 73 -2.47 -4.64 -0.14
C ALA A 73 -2.37 -3.13 -0.33
N ILE A 74 -2.99 -2.40 0.58
CA ILE A 74 -2.95 -0.93 0.59
C ILE A 74 -2.33 -0.52 1.91
N VAL A 75 -1.25 0.26 1.86
CA VAL A 75 -0.53 0.71 3.04
C VAL A 75 -0.57 2.22 3.15
N SER A 76 -0.72 2.71 4.36
CA SER A 76 -0.68 4.13 4.66
C SER A 76 -0.15 4.35 6.08
N VAL A 77 0.44 5.52 6.33
CA VAL A 77 0.85 5.95 7.67
C VAL A 77 -0.38 6.48 8.38
N ASN A 78 -1.24 5.55 8.76
CA ASN A 78 -2.45 5.77 9.54
C ASN A 78 -2.58 4.60 10.52
N ASP A 79 -3.34 4.79 11.59
CA ASP A 79 -3.61 3.71 12.54
C ASP A 79 -4.62 2.69 11.97
N ALA A 80 -4.74 1.56 12.67
CA ALA A 80 -5.60 0.46 12.23
C ALA A 80 -7.09 0.84 12.24
N PHE A 81 -7.50 1.71 13.13
CA PHE A 81 -8.91 2.12 13.22
C PHE A 81 -9.32 2.96 12.02
N VAL A 82 -8.48 3.91 11.63
CA VAL A 82 -8.70 4.73 10.44
C VAL A 82 -8.66 3.87 9.18
N MET A 83 -7.68 2.98 9.06
CA MET A 83 -7.56 2.09 7.91
C MET A 83 -8.76 1.16 7.78
N ASN A 84 -9.27 0.65 8.90
CA ASN A 84 -10.46 -0.19 8.90
C ASN A 84 -11.71 0.57 8.45
N ALA A 85 -11.88 1.80 8.94
CA ALA A 85 -12.99 2.65 8.50
C ALA A 85 -12.91 2.94 7.01
N TRP A 86 -11.72 3.24 6.51
CA TRP A 86 -11.49 3.51 5.10
C TRP A 86 -11.79 2.28 4.23
N LYS A 87 -11.36 1.10 4.67
CA LYS A 87 -11.70 -0.17 4.02
C LYS A 87 -13.20 -0.36 3.96
N ARG A 88 -13.90 -0.19 5.09
CA ARG A 88 -15.35 -0.35 5.16
C ARG A 88 -16.08 0.57 4.19
N ASP A 89 -15.58 1.80 4.03
CA ASP A 89 -16.21 2.80 3.16
C ASP A 89 -15.87 2.61 1.68
N THR A 90 -14.80 1.91 1.35
CA THR A 90 -14.27 1.88 -0.03
C THR A 90 -14.16 0.49 -0.64
N ASP A 91 -13.96 -0.55 0.16
CA ASP A 91 -13.72 -1.92 -0.32
C ASP A 91 -14.92 -2.83 -0.05
N GLN A 92 -16.00 -2.58 -0.77
CA GLN A 92 -17.27 -3.27 -0.58
C GLN A 92 -17.19 -4.77 -0.87
N ARG A 93 -16.24 -5.19 -1.70
CA ARG A 93 -16.07 -6.59 -2.12
C ARG A 93 -14.98 -7.32 -1.36
N ASP A 94 -14.37 -6.68 -0.37
CA ASP A 94 -13.26 -7.24 0.40
C ASP A 94 -12.13 -7.74 -0.50
N GLU A 95 -11.67 -6.88 -1.40
CA GLU A 95 -10.68 -7.23 -2.40
C GLU A 95 -9.23 -6.97 -1.95
N ALA A 96 -9.02 -6.18 -0.91
CA ALA A 96 -7.70 -5.76 -0.47
C ALA A 96 -7.52 -5.89 1.04
N VAL A 97 -6.26 -6.07 1.45
CA VAL A 97 -5.85 -5.97 2.85
C VAL A 97 -5.35 -4.54 3.08
N PHE A 98 -5.89 -3.88 4.10
CA PHE A 98 -5.48 -2.53 4.46
C PHE A 98 -4.48 -2.60 5.60
N LEU A 99 -3.22 -2.24 5.30
CA LEU A 99 -2.09 -2.31 6.23
C LEU A 99 -1.89 -0.96 6.89
N ALA A 100 -2.00 -0.92 8.21
CA ALA A 100 -1.74 0.28 8.98
C ALA A 100 -0.26 0.33 9.36
N ASP A 101 0.44 1.34 8.85
CA ASP A 101 1.84 1.64 9.19
C ASP A 101 1.89 2.90 10.04
N GLY A 102 1.15 2.90 11.17
CA GLY A 102 0.89 4.10 11.96
C GLY A 102 2.13 4.80 12.49
N ASN A 103 3.19 4.05 12.79
CA ASN A 103 4.46 4.60 13.24
C ASN A 103 5.43 4.90 12.09
N ALA A 104 5.03 4.65 10.86
CA ALA A 104 5.85 4.77 9.66
C ALA A 104 7.11 3.87 9.66
N ASP A 105 7.09 2.78 10.42
CA ASP A 105 8.25 1.89 10.53
C ASP A 105 8.63 1.26 9.18
N PHE A 106 7.66 0.69 8.49
CA PHE A 106 7.88 0.13 7.16
C PHE A 106 8.24 1.21 6.15
N THR A 107 7.49 2.30 6.14
CA THR A 107 7.69 3.43 5.21
C THR A 107 9.10 3.99 5.32
N LYS A 108 9.59 4.20 6.55
CA LYS A 108 10.96 4.68 6.79
C LYS A 108 12.01 3.64 6.42
N ALA A 109 11.75 2.37 6.74
CA ALA A 109 12.70 1.30 6.47
C ALA A 109 12.98 1.11 4.98
N ILE A 110 12.00 1.40 4.10
CA ILE A 110 12.20 1.33 2.66
C ILE A 110 12.55 2.67 2.02
N GLY A 111 12.71 3.73 2.83
CA GLY A 111 13.11 5.06 2.33
C GLY A 111 12.02 5.80 1.57
N MET A 112 10.76 5.55 1.90
CA MET A 112 9.60 6.15 1.21
C MET A 112 8.85 7.17 2.07
N GLU A 113 9.46 7.65 3.15
CA GLU A 113 8.83 8.69 3.98
C GLU A 113 8.69 10.01 3.22
N LEU A 114 7.58 10.67 3.50
CA LEU A 114 7.23 11.99 2.98
C LEU A 114 6.97 12.91 4.15
N ASP A 115 7.71 14.00 4.23
CA ASP A 115 7.44 15.03 5.23
C ASP A 115 6.30 15.92 4.71
N ALA A 116 5.09 15.66 5.20
CA ALA A 116 3.89 16.40 4.87
C ALA A 116 3.49 17.38 5.97
N SER A 117 4.43 17.75 6.84
CA SER A 117 4.17 18.67 7.96
C SER A 117 3.72 20.06 7.50
N GLY A 118 4.14 20.49 6.31
CA GLY A 118 3.67 21.75 5.70
C GLY A 118 2.16 21.77 5.43
N HIS A 119 1.53 20.61 5.36
CA HIS A 119 0.07 20.45 5.19
C HIS A 119 -0.61 19.98 6.48
N GLY A 120 0.09 19.98 7.61
CA GLY A 120 -0.44 19.52 8.87
C GLY A 120 -0.60 18.01 8.99
N LEU A 121 0.07 17.22 8.14
CA LEU A 121 -0.08 15.78 8.08
C LEU A 121 1.07 15.00 8.72
N GLY A 122 2.16 15.68 9.09
CA GLY A 122 3.34 15.04 9.65
C GLY A 122 4.07 14.15 8.66
N ILE A 123 4.67 13.06 9.15
CA ILE A 123 5.38 12.11 8.28
C ILE A 123 4.37 11.13 7.70
N ARG A 124 4.39 11.02 6.39
CA ARG A 124 3.51 10.14 5.61
C ARG A 124 4.34 9.30 4.64
N SER A 125 3.68 8.53 3.81
CA SER A 125 4.33 7.76 2.74
C SER A 125 4.27 8.52 1.43
N LYS A 126 5.31 8.37 0.61
CA LYS A 126 5.23 8.68 -0.81
C LYS A 126 4.19 7.77 -1.46
N ARG A 127 3.69 8.18 -2.62
CA ARG A 127 2.72 7.40 -3.39
C ARG A 127 3.47 6.50 -4.37
N TYR A 128 3.21 5.19 -4.26
CA TYR A 128 3.84 4.21 -5.16
C TYR A 128 3.00 2.95 -5.30
N SER A 129 3.34 2.13 -6.29
CA SER A 129 2.89 0.74 -6.36
C SER A 129 4.09 -0.18 -6.52
N MET A 130 3.95 -1.40 -6.04
CA MET A 130 4.96 -2.46 -6.15
C MET A 130 4.31 -3.78 -6.50
N LEU A 131 5.00 -4.58 -7.30
CA LEU A 131 4.77 -6.01 -7.33
C LEU A 131 5.87 -6.67 -6.50
N VAL A 132 5.48 -7.46 -5.51
CA VAL A 132 6.39 -8.16 -4.61
C VAL A 132 6.14 -9.66 -4.70
N GLU A 133 7.18 -10.44 -4.98
CA GLU A 133 7.11 -11.90 -5.01
C GLU A 133 8.02 -12.47 -3.93
N ASP A 134 7.41 -13.19 -2.97
CA ASP A 134 8.14 -13.81 -1.85
C ASP A 134 9.07 -12.82 -1.15
N GLY A 135 8.58 -11.61 -0.90
CA GLY A 135 9.31 -10.55 -0.21
C GLY A 135 10.32 -9.78 -1.07
N VAL A 136 10.46 -10.09 -2.35
CA VAL A 136 11.39 -9.41 -3.26
C VAL A 136 10.62 -8.47 -4.19
N VAL A 137 11.06 -7.24 -4.30
CA VAL A 137 10.43 -6.22 -5.17
C VAL A 137 10.73 -6.56 -6.63
N LYS A 138 9.69 -6.79 -7.41
CA LYS A 138 9.79 -7.12 -8.84
C LYS A 138 9.45 -5.95 -9.76
N LYS A 139 8.52 -5.09 -9.32
CA LYS A 139 8.15 -3.85 -10.02
C LYS A 139 8.01 -2.74 -8.99
N LEU A 140 8.39 -1.54 -9.36
CA LEU A 140 8.27 -0.36 -8.51
C LEU A 140 7.91 0.84 -9.37
N ASN A 141 6.79 1.48 -9.05
CA ASN A 141 6.31 2.69 -9.73
C ASN A 141 6.14 3.79 -8.70
N LEU A 142 7.11 4.67 -8.63
CA LEU A 142 7.12 5.80 -7.69
C LEU A 142 6.62 7.06 -8.37
N GLU A 143 5.60 7.70 -7.80
CA GLU A 143 5.12 8.99 -8.30
C GLU A 143 6.16 10.08 -8.09
N ALA A 144 6.34 10.91 -9.10
CA ALA A 144 7.19 12.10 -8.98
C ALA A 144 6.58 13.13 -8.04
N MET A 145 5.24 13.23 -8.02
CA MET A 145 4.49 14.15 -7.16
C MET A 145 3.42 13.39 -6.37
N PRO A 146 3.40 13.49 -5.04
CA PRO A 146 2.48 12.70 -4.22
C PRO A 146 0.99 13.03 -4.43
N GLY A 147 0.68 14.19 -5.00
CA GLY A 147 -0.69 14.59 -5.30
C GLY A 147 -1.27 14.01 -6.59
N LYS A 148 -0.51 13.21 -7.34
CA LYS A 148 -0.94 12.70 -8.65
C LYS A 148 -0.85 11.17 -8.71
N VAL A 149 -1.71 10.57 -9.54
CA VAL A 149 -1.69 9.14 -9.86
C VAL A 149 -1.45 9.01 -11.37
N GLU A 150 -0.17 9.00 -11.75
CA GLU A 150 0.24 8.88 -13.16
C GLU A 150 0.87 7.51 -13.44
N VAL A 151 1.65 6.98 -12.50
CA VAL A 151 2.39 5.71 -12.68
C VAL A 151 2.08 4.66 -11.62
N SER A 152 1.41 5.01 -10.52
CA SER A 152 1.17 4.13 -9.37
C SER A 152 -0.23 3.53 -9.33
N GLY A 153 -1.05 3.78 -10.32
CA GLY A 153 -2.42 3.27 -10.37
C GLY A 153 -2.49 1.77 -10.61
N GLY A 154 -3.68 1.20 -10.35
CA GLY A 154 -3.93 -0.21 -10.56
C GLY A 154 -3.81 -0.61 -12.04
N ASP A 155 -4.21 0.28 -12.94
CA ASP A 155 -4.11 0.07 -14.39
C ASP A 155 -2.66 -0.04 -14.86
N THR A 156 -1.77 0.82 -14.34
CA THR A 156 -0.35 0.77 -14.69
C THR A 156 0.28 -0.54 -14.23
N LEU A 157 0.04 -0.94 -12.97
CA LEU A 157 0.60 -2.19 -12.46
C LEU A 157 0.05 -3.40 -13.20
N LEU A 158 -1.24 -3.40 -13.54
CA LEU A 158 -1.86 -4.47 -14.32
C LEU A 158 -1.16 -4.65 -15.66
N GLY A 159 -0.77 -3.57 -16.32
CA GLY A 159 -0.07 -3.62 -17.61
C GLY A 159 1.37 -4.15 -17.52
N GLN A 160 1.92 -4.27 -16.31
CA GLN A 160 3.30 -4.72 -16.08
C GLN A 160 3.40 -6.19 -15.66
N ILE A 161 2.29 -6.83 -15.38
CA ILE A 161 2.26 -8.18 -14.82
C ILE A 161 1.59 -9.20 -15.72
#